data_ea7c6ff85dcea343f19b8e3b3b6ee2ff
#
_entry.id   ea7c6ff85dcea343f19b8e3b3b6ee2ff
#
_cell.length_a   1.000
_cell.length_b   1.000
_cell.length_c   1.000
_cell.angle_alpha   90.00
_cell.angle_beta   90.00
_cell.angle_gamma   90.00
#
_symmetry.space_group_name_H-M   'P 1'
#
loop_
_entity.id
_entity.type
_entity.pdbx_description
1 polymer ?
#
loop_
_entity_poly.entity_id
_entity_poly.type
_entity_poly.pdbx_seq_one_letter_code
_entity_poly.pdbx_strand_id
1 'polypeptide(L)'
;MKTEWVIHIWGKEREELEFTPQEKFHIDMIKSFDHSIFDKVLINISMDNIENESLFNFLKNILLDLFSDVKEVDIRKCQNDYILCEYVTFRPYVFDRIGEDVRIFYSHFKGYISNVQMEGDYAYPERNMIINEYYWSYLMYRMSLDKEYVDEMKKSFDAGKDIYCWCYLDKSNLEYIYIPENEGDYYISFFGGIEKNYPNIKDFYVNGDEDIHSPGSFVWYDMKNIYEHIGGAVVDKLCLDGDVLKSTYSTRHYCELFIWKFIKLENIQEQTIINNVRKQFSSIRNSSYTLLYCSKKICHEYIKDFDEYIIENKLI
;
A
#
# COMPACT_ATOMS: atom_id res chain seq x y z
N MET A 1 -13.37 15.99 -11.33
CA MET A 1 -12.57 14.74 -11.18
C MET A 1 -13.17 13.93 -10.06
N LYS A 2 -13.38 12.63 -10.26
CA LYS A 2 -13.88 11.71 -9.25
C LYS A 2 -12.78 11.29 -8.28
N THR A 3 -13.16 10.94 -7.07
CA THR A 3 -12.25 10.40 -6.05
C THR A 3 -12.75 9.03 -5.61
N GLU A 4 -11.92 8.01 -5.71
CA GLU A 4 -12.30 6.64 -5.43
C GLU A 4 -11.32 5.98 -4.46
N TRP A 5 -11.83 5.07 -3.64
CA TRP A 5 -11.02 4.22 -2.76
C TRP A 5 -11.06 2.79 -3.27
N VAL A 6 -9.90 2.23 -3.57
CA VAL A 6 -9.73 0.82 -3.94
C VAL A 6 -9.11 0.08 -2.76
N ILE A 7 -9.80 -0.93 -2.27
CA ILE A 7 -9.38 -1.73 -1.11
C ILE A 7 -9.20 -3.19 -1.52
N HIS A 8 -8.04 -3.75 -1.20
CA HIS A 8 -7.80 -5.19 -1.30
C HIS A 8 -7.96 -5.85 0.07
N ILE A 9 -8.76 -6.90 0.14
CA ILE A 9 -8.97 -7.71 1.35
C ILE A 9 -8.71 -9.17 1.02
N TRP A 10 -7.97 -9.85 1.87
CA TRP A 10 -7.84 -11.29 1.81
C TRP A 10 -8.94 -11.96 2.64
N GLY A 11 -9.87 -12.62 1.97
CA GLY A 11 -10.92 -13.46 2.57
C GLY A 11 -10.36 -14.83 2.93
N LYS A 12 -9.53 -14.88 3.98
CA LYS A 12 -8.92 -16.11 4.48
C LYS A 12 -9.99 -17.08 4.97
N GLU A 13 -9.88 -18.34 4.55
CA GLU A 13 -10.80 -19.39 4.98
C GLU A 13 -10.76 -19.58 6.50
N ARG A 14 -11.95 -19.77 7.10
CA ARG A 14 -12.14 -19.90 8.55
C ARG A 14 -13.38 -20.72 8.88
N GLU A 15 -13.38 -21.36 10.04
CA GLU A 15 -14.51 -22.17 10.50
C GLU A 15 -15.66 -21.30 11.05
N GLU A 16 -15.31 -20.23 11.77
CA GLU A 16 -16.28 -19.30 12.37
C GLU A 16 -16.33 -17.99 11.59
N LEU A 17 -17.54 -17.46 11.38
CA LEU A 17 -17.76 -16.18 10.67
C LEU A 17 -17.54 -15.00 11.64
N GLU A 18 -16.31 -14.87 12.11
CA GLU A 18 -15.86 -13.79 12.98
C GLU A 18 -14.67 -13.06 12.35
N PHE A 19 -14.52 -11.81 12.73
CA PHE A 19 -13.32 -11.06 12.33
C PHE A 19 -12.09 -11.53 13.07
N THR A 20 -11.00 -11.67 12.33
CA THR A 20 -9.69 -11.73 12.98
C THR A 20 -9.41 -10.39 13.67
N PRO A 21 -8.54 -10.37 14.68
CA PRO A 21 -8.12 -9.11 15.32
C PRO A 21 -7.60 -8.06 14.32
N GLN A 22 -6.89 -8.51 13.28
CA GLN A 22 -6.37 -7.64 12.22
C GLN A 22 -7.50 -7.03 11.38
N GLU A 23 -8.46 -7.83 10.93
CA GLU A 23 -9.62 -7.32 10.18
C GLU A 23 -10.41 -6.33 11.01
N LYS A 24 -10.64 -6.65 12.28
CA LYS A 24 -11.32 -5.75 13.21
C LYS A 24 -10.60 -4.41 13.32
N PHE A 25 -9.28 -4.45 13.48
CA PHE A 25 -8.46 -3.25 13.53
C PHE A 25 -8.64 -2.38 12.27
N HIS A 26 -8.53 -2.97 11.08
CA HIS A 26 -8.72 -2.23 9.83
C HIS A 26 -10.12 -1.64 9.71
N ILE A 27 -11.15 -2.38 10.10
CA ILE A 27 -12.53 -1.91 10.09
C ILE A 27 -12.71 -0.74 11.06
N ASP A 28 -12.17 -0.83 12.27
CA ASP A 28 -12.25 0.24 13.26
C ASP A 28 -11.50 1.49 12.80
N MET A 29 -10.34 1.31 12.17
CA MET A 29 -9.62 2.42 11.55
C MET A 29 -10.44 3.09 10.45
N ILE A 30 -10.97 2.33 9.53
CA ILE A 30 -11.81 2.86 8.43
C ILE A 30 -13.00 3.63 8.98
N LYS A 31 -13.69 3.12 10.00
CA LYS A 31 -14.83 3.79 10.65
C LYS A 31 -14.51 5.18 11.21
N SER A 32 -13.24 5.44 11.53
CA SER A 32 -12.82 6.70 12.15
C SER A 32 -12.67 7.85 11.16
N PHE A 33 -12.78 7.60 9.85
CA PHE A 33 -12.57 8.61 8.81
C PHE A 33 -13.87 9.07 8.16
N ASP A 34 -13.82 10.28 7.57
CA ASP A 34 -14.89 10.83 6.76
C ASP A 34 -14.85 10.21 5.35
N HIS A 35 -15.78 9.33 5.05
CA HIS A 35 -15.87 8.68 3.73
C HIS A 35 -16.50 9.58 2.65
N SER A 36 -17.10 10.71 3.01
CA SER A 36 -17.76 11.63 2.06
C SER A 36 -16.79 12.25 1.03
N ILE A 37 -15.49 12.13 1.26
CA ILE A 37 -14.45 12.52 0.31
C ILE A 37 -14.40 11.62 -0.93
N PHE A 38 -15.01 10.41 -0.88
CA PHE A 38 -15.01 9.44 -1.95
C PHE A 38 -16.35 9.41 -2.68
N ASP A 39 -16.31 9.51 -4.01
CA ASP A 39 -17.48 9.30 -4.88
C ASP A 39 -17.82 7.81 -4.97
N LYS A 40 -16.81 6.95 -4.85
CA LYS A 40 -16.93 5.50 -4.95
C LYS A 40 -15.91 4.79 -4.07
N VAL A 41 -16.34 3.66 -3.47
CA VAL A 41 -15.45 2.68 -2.84
C VAL A 41 -15.57 1.35 -3.58
N LEU A 42 -14.44 0.83 -4.04
CA LEU A 42 -14.33 -0.47 -4.69
C LEU A 42 -13.53 -1.41 -3.78
N ILE A 43 -14.15 -2.51 -3.39
CA ILE A 43 -13.52 -3.49 -2.52
C ILE A 43 -13.43 -4.82 -3.26
N ASN A 44 -12.22 -5.34 -3.41
CA ASN A 44 -12.01 -6.66 -3.97
C ASN A 44 -11.57 -7.63 -2.87
N ILE A 45 -12.41 -8.63 -2.61
CA ILE A 45 -12.15 -9.69 -1.63
C ILE A 45 -11.53 -10.87 -2.36
N SER A 46 -10.25 -11.09 -2.14
CA SER A 46 -9.49 -12.23 -2.66
C SER A 46 -9.72 -13.45 -1.76
N MET A 47 -10.55 -14.40 -2.22
CA MET A 47 -11.02 -15.53 -1.43
C MET A 47 -10.13 -16.75 -1.62
N ASP A 48 -9.75 -17.45 -0.54
CA ASP A 48 -9.07 -18.75 -0.63
C ASP A 48 -9.98 -19.81 -1.30
N ASN A 49 -11.26 -19.72 -1.00
CA ASN A 49 -12.29 -20.53 -1.64
C ASN A 49 -13.39 -19.60 -2.19
N ILE A 50 -13.38 -19.34 -3.49
CA ILE A 50 -14.31 -18.42 -4.14
C ILE A 50 -15.77 -18.89 -4.04
N GLU A 51 -16.01 -20.18 -3.82
CA GLU A 51 -17.35 -20.77 -3.65
C GLU A 51 -17.90 -20.60 -2.22
N ASN A 52 -17.11 -20.11 -1.27
CA ASN A 52 -17.57 -19.86 0.10
C ASN A 52 -18.45 -18.60 0.16
N GLU A 53 -19.70 -18.73 -0.27
CA GLU A 53 -20.69 -17.65 -0.28
C GLU A 53 -21.00 -17.14 1.14
N SER A 54 -20.92 -17.98 2.16
CA SER A 54 -21.21 -17.59 3.54
C SER A 54 -20.19 -16.59 4.04
N LEU A 55 -18.89 -16.85 3.84
CA LEU A 55 -17.82 -15.95 4.19
C LEU A 55 -17.88 -14.64 3.37
N PHE A 56 -18.10 -14.76 2.06
CA PHE A 56 -18.22 -13.60 1.20
C PHE A 56 -19.37 -12.68 1.64
N ASN A 57 -20.56 -13.24 1.88
CA ASN A 57 -21.73 -12.46 2.31
C ASN A 57 -21.54 -11.86 3.70
N PHE A 58 -20.88 -12.55 4.62
CA PHE A 58 -20.51 -12.01 5.93
C PHE A 58 -19.64 -10.75 5.77
N LEU A 59 -18.53 -10.84 5.05
CA LEU A 59 -17.63 -9.69 4.82
C LEU A 59 -18.35 -8.57 4.06
N LYS A 60 -19.07 -8.91 3.00
CA LYS A 60 -19.81 -7.96 2.16
C LYS A 60 -20.80 -7.13 2.96
N ASN A 61 -21.62 -7.75 3.81
CA ASN A 61 -22.66 -7.05 4.55
C ASN A 61 -22.06 -6.01 5.50
N ILE A 62 -20.96 -6.35 6.17
CA ILE A 62 -20.30 -5.43 7.09
C ILE A 62 -19.61 -4.28 6.34
N LEU A 63 -18.99 -4.57 5.20
CA LEU A 63 -18.37 -3.55 4.37
C LEU A 63 -19.39 -2.61 3.73
N LEU A 64 -20.58 -3.10 3.37
CA LEU A 64 -21.68 -2.25 2.91
C LEU A 64 -22.21 -1.32 4.02
N ASP A 65 -22.31 -1.81 5.26
CA ASP A 65 -22.68 -1.00 6.41
C ASP A 65 -21.61 0.05 6.72
N LEU A 66 -20.34 -0.37 6.67
CA LEU A 66 -19.17 0.49 6.91
C LEU A 66 -19.13 1.71 5.98
N PHE A 67 -19.48 1.54 4.72
CA PHE A 67 -19.45 2.58 3.69
C PHE A 67 -20.86 3.06 3.28
N SER A 68 -21.82 2.97 4.21
CA SER A 68 -23.23 3.34 3.94
C SER A 68 -23.44 4.81 3.59
N ASP A 69 -22.50 5.69 3.91
CA ASP A 69 -22.47 7.11 3.60
C ASP A 69 -21.82 7.43 2.23
N VAL A 70 -21.20 6.44 1.58
CA VAL A 70 -20.60 6.60 0.25
C VAL A 70 -21.64 6.40 -0.84
N LYS A 71 -21.60 7.26 -1.85
CA LYS A 71 -22.59 7.26 -2.94
C LYS A 71 -22.63 5.94 -3.73
N GLU A 72 -21.47 5.34 -3.97
CA GLU A 72 -21.35 4.09 -4.72
C GLU A 72 -20.36 3.15 -4.03
N VAL A 73 -20.82 1.95 -3.67
CA VAL A 73 -19.98 0.90 -3.09
C VAL A 73 -20.06 -0.35 -3.96
N ASP A 74 -18.93 -0.77 -4.52
CA ASP A 74 -18.79 -1.93 -5.39
C ASP A 74 -17.93 -2.98 -4.69
N ILE A 75 -18.54 -4.10 -4.27
CA ILE A 75 -17.83 -5.18 -3.58
C ILE A 75 -17.80 -6.40 -4.48
N ARG A 76 -16.60 -6.83 -4.82
CA ARG A 76 -16.33 -7.95 -5.69
C ARG A 76 -15.57 -9.03 -4.96
N LYS A 77 -15.59 -10.24 -5.52
CA LYS A 77 -14.74 -11.35 -5.10
C LYS A 77 -13.93 -11.89 -6.27
N CYS A 78 -12.75 -12.37 -5.98
CA CYS A 78 -11.92 -13.13 -6.92
C CYS A 78 -11.28 -14.31 -6.18
N GLN A 79 -10.79 -15.28 -6.95
CA GLN A 79 -9.96 -16.35 -6.41
C GLN A 79 -8.65 -15.75 -5.89
N ASN A 80 -8.26 -16.12 -4.67
CA ASN A 80 -6.93 -15.74 -4.17
C ASN A 80 -5.83 -16.42 -5.01
N ASP A 81 -4.78 -15.64 -5.27
CA ASP A 81 -3.58 -16.12 -5.92
C ASP A 81 -2.38 -15.76 -5.03
N TYR A 82 -1.81 -16.77 -4.37
CA TYR A 82 -0.71 -16.59 -3.42
C TYR A 82 0.59 -16.06 -4.06
N ILE A 83 0.67 -16.09 -5.39
CA ILE A 83 1.80 -15.55 -6.14
C ILE A 83 1.52 -14.11 -6.55
N LEU A 84 0.35 -13.84 -7.12
CA LEU A 84 -0.05 -12.49 -7.56
C LEU A 84 -0.47 -11.59 -6.40
N CYS A 85 -0.96 -12.17 -5.30
CA CYS A 85 -1.40 -11.43 -4.12
C CYS A 85 -2.29 -10.24 -4.48
N GLU A 86 -1.89 -9.04 -4.11
CA GLU A 86 -2.63 -7.80 -4.33
C GLU A 86 -2.77 -7.40 -5.81
N TYR A 87 -1.95 -7.96 -6.70
CA TYR A 87 -2.00 -7.65 -8.13
C TYR A 87 -3.35 -7.99 -8.77
N VAL A 88 -4.06 -8.97 -8.25
CA VAL A 88 -5.43 -9.33 -8.71
C VAL A 88 -6.44 -8.19 -8.50
N THR A 89 -6.12 -7.25 -7.61
CA THR A 89 -6.90 -6.03 -7.37
C THR A 89 -6.26 -4.83 -8.02
N PHE A 90 -4.93 -4.70 -7.88
CA PHE A 90 -4.21 -3.52 -8.32
C PHE A 90 -4.29 -3.35 -9.84
N ARG A 91 -4.08 -4.41 -10.60
CA ARG A 91 -4.15 -4.33 -12.06
C ARG A 91 -5.49 -3.82 -12.57
N PRO A 92 -6.64 -4.51 -12.34
CA PRO A 92 -7.90 -4.11 -12.97
C PRO A 92 -8.48 -2.80 -12.43
N TYR A 93 -8.09 -2.38 -11.22
CA TYR A 93 -8.71 -1.25 -10.56
C TYR A 93 -7.78 -0.05 -10.36
N VAL A 94 -6.50 -0.20 -10.68
CA VAL A 94 -5.52 0.90 -10.66
C VAL A 94 -4.83 1.00 -12.02
N PHE A 95 -4.07 0.00 -12.47
CA PHE A 95 -3.28 0.09 -13.70
C PHE A 95 -4.13 0.25 -14.96
N ASP A 96 -5.17 -0.58 -15.12
CA ASP A 96 -6.04 -0.54 -16.30
C ASP A 96 -6.87 0.77 -16.38
N ARG A 97 -6.79 1.60 -15.34
CA ARG A 97 -7.50 2.88 -15.24
C ARG A 97 -6.63 4.11 -15.45
N ILE A 98 -5.33 3.91 -15.71
CA ILE A 98 -4.41 5.02 -16.03
C ILE A 98 -4.90 5.73 -17.30
N GLY A 99 -5.11 7.03 -17.17
CA GLY A 99 -5.69 7.89 -18.22
C GLY A 99 -7.15 8.27 -17.98
N GLU A 100 -7.84 7.67 -17.01
CA GLU A 100 -9.17 8.12 -16.59
C GLU A 100 -9.10 9.42 -15.78
N ASP A 101 -10.18 10.21 -15.80
CA ASP A 101 -10.32 11.43 -14.99
C ASP A 101 -10.73 11.09 -13.55
N VAL A 102 -9.86 10.39 -12.85
CA VAL A 102 -10.10 9.88 -11.50
C VAL A 102 -8.84 9.92 -10.62
N ARG A 103 -9.02 10.21 -9.34
CA ARG A 103 -8.03 10.04 -8.27
C ARG A 103 -8.35 8.79 -7.50
N ILE A 104 -7.38 7.91 -7.32
CA ILE A 104 -7.54 6.64 -6.62
C ILE A 104 -6.68 6.62 -5.37
N PHE A 105 -7.30 6.39 -4.23
CA PHE A 105 -6.60 5.93 -3.04
C PHE A 105 -6.59 4.42 -3.04
N TYR A 106 -5.42 3.81 -2.98
CA TYR A 106 -5.26 2.37 -2.86
C TYR A 106 -4.80 2.00 -1.45
N SER A 107 -5.44 0.99 -0.87
CA SER A 107 -5.03 0.38 0.39
C SER A 107 -5.35 -1.11 0.43
N HIS A 108 -4.71 -1.82 1.37
CA HIS A 108 -5.03 -3.21 1.64
C HIS A 108 -5.03 -3.51 3.14
N PHE A 109 -5.69 -4.58 3.55
CA PHE A 109 -5.60 -5.04 4.93
C PHE A 109 -4.25 -5.72 5.15
N LYS A 110 -3.42 -5.09 5.99
CA LYS A 110 -2.11 -5.62 6.38
C LYS A 110 -2.19 -6.53 7.62
N GLY A 111 -1.16 -7.34 7.83
CA GLY A 111 -0.98 -8.11 9.06
C GLY A 111 -1.41 -9.57 9.00
N TYR A 112 -1.83 -10.08 7.82
CA TYR A 112 -2.22 -11.49 7.69
C TYR A 112 -1.06 -12.50 7.75
N ILE A 113 0.19 -12.04 7.69
CA ILE A 113 1.37 -12.92 7.62
C ILE A 113 1.95 -13.23 9.00
N SER A 114 1.45 -12.60 10.04
CA SER A 114 2.07 -12.57 11.37
C SER A 114 2.05 -13.87 12.18
N ASN A 115 1.53 -14.97 11.65
CA ASN A 115 1.68 -16.28 12.32
C ASN A 115 2.99 -17.01 11.95
N VAL A 116 3.82 -16.43 11.12
CA VAL A 116 5.20 -16.90 10.96
C VAL A 116 6.00 -16.27 12.10
N GLN A 117 6.18 -17.00 13.18
CA GLN A 117 7.30 -16.75 14.10
C GLN A 117 8.56 -16.73 13.24
N MET A 118 9.05 -15.56 12.90
CA MET A 118 10.42 -15.44 12.46
C MET A 118 11.28 -15.74 13.67
N GLU A 119 11.58 -17.02 13.87
CA GLU A 119 12.70 -17.48 14.67
C GLU A 119 13.97 -17.03 13.94
N GLY A 120 14.41 -15.83 14.19
CA GLY A 120 15.64 -15.29 13.67
C GLY A 120 16.00 -14.05 14.44
N ASP A 121 17.24 -13.99 14.89
CA ASP A 121 17.92 -12.97 15.70
C ASP A 121 17.80 -11.52 15.18
N TYR A 122 16.61 -11.03 14.88
CA TYR A 122 16.39 -9.61 14.67
C TYR A 122 16.05 -8.95 16.00
N ALA A 123 17.11 -8.49 16.63
CA ALA A 123 17.15 -7.83 17.92
C ALA A 123 16.27 -6.56 17.98
N TYR A 124 14.98 -6.74 18.17
CA TYR A 124 14.14 -5.76 18.84
C TYR A 124 13.64 -6.39 20.14
N PRO A 125 14.37 -6.19 21.25
CA PRO A 125 14.13 -6.93 22.48
C PRO A 125 12.82 -6.64 23.18
N GLU A 126 12.00 -5.65 22.78
CA GLU A 126 10.98 -5.16 23.71
C GLU A 126 9.59 -4.86 23.11
N ARG A 127 9.31 -5.14 21.82
CA ARG A 127 7.96 -4.94 21.30
C ARG A 127 7.55 -6.05 20.33
N ASN A 128 6.40 -6.63 20.63
CA ASN A 128 5.74 -7.65 19.87
C ASN A 128 5.59 -7.20 18.39
N MET A 129 6.02 -7.99 17.41
CA MET A 129 5.92 -7.68 15.98
C MET A 129 4.50 -7.27 15.57
N ILE A 130 3.48 -7.90 16.15
CA ILE A 130 2.07 -7.60 15.93
C ILE A 130 1.75 -6.11 16.22
N ILE A 131 2.28 -5.58 17.31
CA ILE A 131 2.06 -4.17 17.70
C ILE A 131 2.68 -3.23 16.67
N ASN A 132 3.83 -3.58 16.11
CA ASN A 132 4.49 -2.78 15.09
C ASN A 132 3.67 -2.74 13.79
N GLU A 133 3.03 -3.84 13.40
CA GLU A 133 2.18 -3.90 12.22
C GLU A 133 0.89 -3.09 12.38
N TYR A 134 0.24 -3.16 13.55
CA TYR A 134 -0.91 -2.32 13.86
C TYR A 134 -0.54 -0.85 13.89
N TYR A 135 0.56 -0.49 14.54
CA TYR A 135 1.04 0.88 14.59
C TYR A 135 1.37 1.43 13.20
N TRP A 136 2.02 0.61 12.37
CA TRP A 136 2.33 0.97 10.99
C TRP A 136 1.06 1.20 10.18
N SER A 137 0.10 0.30 10.26
CA SER A 137 -1.19 0.44 9.58
C SER A 137 -1.97 1.67 10.07
N TYR A 138 -1.94 1.92 11.39
CA TYR A 138 -2.53 3.11 11.98
C TYR A 138 -1.97 4.40 11.37
N LEU A 139 -0.65 4.52 11.32
CA LEU A 139 0.00 5.68 10.70
C LEU A 139 -0.36 5.82 9.22
N MET A 140 -0.33 4.74 8.46
CA MET A 140 -0.68 4.78 7.04
C MET A 140 -2.10 5.28 6.79
N TYR A 141 -3.07 4.83 7.60
CA TYR A 141 -4.43 5.34 7.51
C TYR A 141 -4.51 6.82 7.87
N ARG A 142 -3.99 7.21 9.05
CA ARG A 142 -4.03 8.60 9.52
C ARG A 142 -3.37 9.54 8.52
N MET A 143 -2.16 9.21 8.10
CA MET A 143 -1.38 10.01 7.17
C MET A 143 -1.88 9.97 5.72
N SER A 144 -2.85 9.15 5.39
CA SER A 144 -3.47 9.11 4.07
C SER A 144 -4.87 9.73 4.04
N LEU A 145 -5.61 9.66 5.15
CA LEU A 145 -7.05 9.96 5.19
C LEU A 145 -7.42 11.11 6.13
N ASP A 146 -6.54 11.55 7.02
CA ASP A 146 -6.84 12.75 7.82
C ASP A 146 -7.01 13.97 6.90
N LYS A 147 -7.94 14.82 7.26
CA LYS A 147 -8.38 15.96 6.43
C LYS A 147 -7.22 16.81 5.92
N GLU A 148 -6.23 17.09 6.77
CA GLU A 148 -5.09 17.94 6.40
C GLU A 148 -4.26 17.31 5.27
N TYR A 149 -4.06 15.98 5.30
CA TYR A 149 -3.30 15.26 4.27
C TYR A 149 -4.11 15.06 2.98
N VAL A 150 -5.41 14.86 3.09
CA VAL A 150 -6.31 14.88 1.92
C VAL A 150 -6.31 16.25 1.24
N ASP A 151 -6.30 17.33 1.99
CA ASP A 151 -6.21 18.68 1.45
C ASP A 151 -4.83 18.96 0.81
N GLU A 152 -3.74 18.43 1.37
CA GLU A 152 -2.40 18.48 0.79
C GLU A 152 -2.33 17.66 -0.51
N MET A 153 -2.86 16.47 -0.51
CA MET A 153 -2.96 15.60 -1.70
C MET A 153 -3.66 16.31 -2.85
N LYS A 154 -4.83 16.90 -2.60
CA LYS A 154 -5.58 17.63 -3.62
C LYS A 154 -4.75 18.77 -4.25
N LYS A 155 -4.10 19.57 -3.42
CA LYS A 155 -3.20 20.66 -3.88
C LYS A 155 -2.04 20.12 -4.71
N SER A 156 -1.46 18.98 -4.31
CA SER A 156 -0.34 18.36 -5.00
C SER A 156 -0.75 17.88 -6.40
N PHE A 157 -1.91 17.23 -6.51
CA PHE A 157 -2.44 16.77 -7.81
C PHE A 157 -2.85 17.91 -8.70
N ASP A 158 -3.47 18.96 -8.15
CA ASP A 158 -3.79 20.17 -8.90
C ASP A 158 -2.53 20.92 -9.40
N ALA A 159 -1.38 20.70 -8.72
CA ALA A 159 -0.06 21.16 -9.15
C ALA A 159 0.64 20.20 -10.13
N GLY A 160 -0.03 19.16 -10.61
CA GLY A 160 0.48 18.23 -11.62
C GLY A 160 1.32 17.08 -11.06
N LYS A 161 1.20 16.75 -9.76
CA LYS A 161 1.84 15.54 -9.24
C LYS A 161 1.06 14.28 -9.65
N ASP A 162 1.77 13.17 -9.78
CA ASP A 162 1.24 11.85 -10.18
C ASP A 162 0.82 11.02 -8.98
N ILE A 163 1.67 11.07 -7.95
CA ILE A 163 1.54 10.28 -6.73
C ILE A 163 1.64 11.17 -5.50
N TYR A 164 0.77 10.90 -4.53
CA TYR A 164 0.86 11.43 -3.19
C TYR A 164 0.91 10.26 -2.20
N CYS A 165 1.93 10.22 -1.35
CA CYS A 165 2.14 9.16 -0.39
C CYS A 165 2.55 9.69 0.98
N TRP A 166 2.34 8.89 2.03
CA TRP A 166 2.77 9.23 3.37
C TRP A 166 4.29 9.32 3.48
N CYS A 167 5.02 8.40 2.86
CA CYS A 167 6.46 8.50 2.66
C CYS A 167 6.86 7.66 1.44
N TYR A 168 8.04 7.90 0.91
CA TYR A 168 8.69 6.99 -0.04
C TYR A 168 10.09 6.62 0.43
N LEU A 169 10.55 5.46 -0.01
CA LEU A 169 11.92 4.99 0.18
C LEU A 169 12.65 5.06 -1.16
N ASP A 170 13.91 5.42 -1.12
CA ASP A 170 14.83 5.38 -2.25
C ASP A 170 16.01 4.44 -1.94
N LYS A 171 16.88 4.19 -2.92
CA LYS A 171 18.03 3.29 -2.78
C LYS A 171 18.95 3.67 -1.61
N SER A 172 19.08 4.97 -1.31
CA SER A 172 19.90 5.44 -0.20
C SER A 172 19.33 5.05 1.17
N ASN A 173 18.04 4.75 1.19
CA ASN A 173 17.29 4.33 2.37
C ASN A 173 17.18 2.80 2.47
N LEU A 174 17.31 2.08 1.33
CA LEU A 174 17.20 0.63 1.27
C LEU A 174 18.47 -0.10 1.72
N GLU A 175 19.63 0.56 1.77
CA GLU A 175 20.88 -0.02 2.28
C GLU A 175 20.80 -0.53 3.72
N TYR A 176 19.66 -0.31 4.39
CA TYR A 176 19.40 -0.69 5.79
C TYR A 176 18.26 -1.69 6.03
N ILE A 177 17.56 -2.10 5.00
CA ILE A 177 16.90 -3.38 5.07
C ILE A 177 18.04 -4.38 5.04
N TYR A 178 18.42 -4.93 6.20
CA TYR A 178 19.43 -5.97 6.31
C TYR A 178 19.04 -7.10 5.38
N ILE A 179 19.64 -7.08 4.19
CA ILE A 179 19.56 -8.17 3.24
C ILE A 179 20.74 -9.05 3.65
N PRO A 180 20.54 -10.26 4.18
CA PRO A 180 21.62 -11.21 4.39
C PRO A 180 22.45 -11.29 3.10
N GLU A 181 23.76 -11.44 3.20
CA GLU A 181 24.68 -11.48 2.04
C GLU A 181 24.24 -12.46 0.93
N ASN A 182 23.39 -13.43 1.27
CA ASN A 182 22.78 -14.40 0.35
C ASN A 182 21.48 -13.90 -0.32
N GLU A 183 20.94 -12.75 0.05
CA GLU A 183 19.67 -12.19 -0.46
C GLU A 183 19.89 -10.99 -1.40
N GLY A 184 21.14 -10.61 -1.68
CA GLY A 184 21.48 -9.69 -2.77
C GLY A 184 20.87 -10.13 -4.11
N ASP A 185 20.76 -11.46 -4.29
CA ASP A 185 20.03 -12.06 -5.40
C ASP A 185 18.50 -11.84 -5.33
N TYR A 186 17.92 -11.55 -4.17
CA TYR A 186 16.46 -11.37 -4.03
C TYR A 186 16.00 -10.06 -4.67
N TYR A 187 16.71 -8.97 -4.46
CA TYR A 187 16.40 -7.68 -5.11
C TYR A 187 16.77 -7.67 -6.59
N ILE A 188 17.88 -8.31 -6.98
CA ILE A 188 18.25 -8.50 -8.38
C ILE A 188 17.24 -9.42 -9.07
N SER A 189 16.73 -10.43 -8.38
CA SER A 189 15.68 -11.31 -8.92
C SER A 189 14.33 -10.62 -9.05
N PHE A 190 14.06 -9.58 -8.26
CA PHE A 190 12.77 -8.90 -8.19
C PHE A 190 12.34 -8.30 -9.53
N PHE A 191 13.21 -7.53 -10.16
CA PHE A 191 13.01 -7.02 -11.51
C PHE A 191 13.68 -7.89 -12.58
N GLY A 192 14.66 -8.68 -12.21
CA GLY A 192 15.44 -9.50 -13.14
C GLY A 192 14.62 -10.47 -13.97
N GLY A 193 13.55 -11.03 -13.38
CA GLY A 193 12.60 -11.87 -14.10
C GLY A 193 11.76 -11.07 -15.11
N ILE A 194 11.30 -9.87 -14.73
CA ILE A 194 10.54 -8.98 -15.61
C ILE A 194 11.44 -8.50 -16.75
N GLU A 195 12.63 -8.02 -16.43
CA GLU A 195 13.62 -7.52 -17.38
C GLU A 195 14.10 -8.59 -18.36
N LYS A 196 14.18 -9.84 -17.92
CA LYS A 196 14.52 -10.98 -18.79
C LYS A 196 13.42 -11.27 -19.81
N ASN A 197 12.15 -11.17 -19.41
CA ASN A 197 11.01 -11.42 -20.29
C ASN A 197 10.67 -10.21 -21.16
N TYR A 198 11.04 -9.01 -20.70
CA TYR A 198 10.82 -7.72 -21.37
C TYR A 198 12.11 -6.91 -21.43
N PRO A 199 13.13 -7.32 -22.21
CA PRO A 199 14.49 -6.74 -22.17
C PRO A 199 14.55 -5.24 -22.44
N ASN A 200 13.55 -4.70 -23.16
CA ASN A 200 13.49 -3.26 -23.49
C ASN A 200 12.72 -2.46 -22.43
N ILE A 201 12.25 -3.06 -21.33
CA ILE A 201 11.46 -2.34 -20.34
C ILE A 201 12.30 -1.28 -19.60
N LYS A 202 13.59 -1.54 -19.44
CA LYS A 202 14.56 -0.59 -18.83
C LYS A 202 14.66 0.72 -19.59
N ASP A 203 14.42 0.71 -20.90
CA ASP A 203 14.48 1.91 -21.73
C ASP A 203 13.41 2.95 -21.31
N PHE A 204 12.41 2.52 -20.55
CA PHE A 204 11.32 3.36 -20.05
C PHE A 204 11.51 3.77 -18.58
N TYR A 205 12.51 3.25 -17.88
CA TYR A 205 12.77 3.63 -16.49
C TYR A 205 13.33 5.06 -16.43
N VAL A 206 12.66 5.91 -15.67
CA VAL A 206 13.00 7.33 -15.59
C VAL A 206 13.95 7.66 -14.44
N ASN A 207 14.04 6.78 -13.44
CA ASN A 207 14.91 6.95 -12.27
C ASN A 207 16.12 6.01 -12.30
N GLY A 208 16.47 5.46 -13.47
CA GLY A 208 17.56 4.52 -13.62
C GLY A 208 17.38 3.24 -12.78
N ASP A 209 18.42 2.83 -12.08
CA ASP A 209 18.39 1.65 -11.20
C ASP A 209 17.88 1.97 -9.79
N GLU A 210 17.38 3.17 -9.53
CA GLU A 210 16.84 3.52 -8.23
C GLU A 210 15.51 2.80 -7.97
N ASP A 211 15.42 2.15 -6.81
CA ASP A 211 14.20 1.49 -6.33
C ASP A 211 13.47 2.43 -5.40
N ILE A 212 12.50 3.14 -5.96
CA ILE A 212 11.65 4.06 -5.23
C ILE A 212 10.30 3.39 -5.00
N HIS A 213 9.77 3.47 -3.80
CA HIS A 213 8.44 2.95 -3.49
C HIS A 213 7.89 3.53 -2.19
N SER A 214 6.58 3.46 -2.03
CA SER A 214 5.94 3.74 -0.74
C SER A 214 5.73 2.43 0.01
N PRO A 215 6.33 2.26 1.19
CA PRO A 215 6.14 1.05 1.94
C PRO A 215 4.68 0.92 2.38
N GLY A 216 4.12 -0.26 2.09
CA GLY A 216 2.79 -0.60 2.56
C GLY A 216 1.65 -0.29 1.61
N SER A 217 1.89 0.21 0.41
CA SER A 217 0.89 0.41 -0.65
C SER A 217 -0.34 1.21 -0.23
N PHE A 218 -0.19 2.18 0.69
CA PHE A 218 -1.22 3.17 1.02
C PHE A 218 -0.88 4.44 0.25
N VAL A 219 -1.42 4.55 -0.97
CA VAL A 219 -0.97 5.56 -1.93
C VAL A 219 -2.15 6.15 -2.67
N TRP A 220 -2.07 7.45 -2.90
CA TRP A 220 -2.96 8.19 -3.78
C TRP A 220 -2.33 8.33 -5.17
N TYR A 221 -3.14 8.10 -6.19
CA TYR A 221 -2.78 8.21 -7.60
C TYR A 221 -3.70 9.17 -8.32
N ASP A 222 -3.16 10.10 -9.11
CA ASP A 222 -3.91 10.86 -10.10
C ASP A 222 -3.75 10.19 -11.47
N MET A 223 -4.75 9.45 -11.90
CA MET A 223 -4.66 8.59 -13.09
C MET A 223 -4.47 9.38 -14.37
N LYS A 224 -4.99 10.59 -14.43
CA LYS A 224 -4.84 11.47 -15.58
C LYS A 224 -3.42 12.03 -15.66
N ASN A 225 -2.90 12.57 -14.54
CA ASN A 225 -1.54 13.12 -14.51
C ASN A 225 -0.50 12.03 -14.83
N ILE A 226 -0.67 10.83 -14.27
CA ILE A 226 0.18 9.67 -14.58
C ILE A 226 0.22 9.44 -16.10
N TYR A 227 -0.94 9.35 -16.76
CA TYR A 227 -1.00 9.11 -18.20
C TYR A 227 -0.33 10.22 -19.01
N GLU A 228 -0.56 11.48 -18.62
CA GLU A 228 0.03 12.64 -19.29
C GLU A 228 1.58 12.63 -19.22
N HIS A 229 2.14 12.13 -18.12
CA HIS A 229 3.59 12.10 -17.91
C HIS A 229 4.29 10.85 -18.45
N ILE A 230 3.68 9.66 -18.32
CA ILE A 230 4.32 8.41 -18.77
C ILE A 230 3.94 8.02 -20.20
N GLY A 231 2.75 8.41 -20.65
CA GLY A 231 2.24 8.12 -21.99
C GLY A 231 1.74 6.69 -22.21
N GLY A 232 0.92 6.48 -23.22
CA GLY A 232 0.26 5.20 -23.50
C GLY A 232 1.21 4.02 -23.74
N ALA A 233 2.36 4.26 -24.40
CA ALA A 233 3.32 3.18 -24.66
C ALA A 233 3.92 2.58 -23.37
N VAL A 234 3.99 3.35 -22.28
CA VAL A 234 4.45 2.87 -20.97
C VAL A 234 3.31 2.19 -20.22
N VAL A 235 2.09 2.74 -20.33
CA VAL A 235 0.89 2.12 -19.71
C VAL A 235 0.73 0.68 -20.18
N ASP A 236 0.89 0.43 -21.50
CA ASP A 236 0.84 -0.92 -22.06
C ASP A 236 1.90 -1.87 -21.45
N LYS A 237 3.03 -1.33 -20.97
CA LYS A 237 4.08 -2.11 -20.29
C LYS A 237 3.79 -2.37 -18.83
N LEU A 238 3.02 -1.50 -18.17
CA LEU A 238 2.60 -1.70 -16.78
C LEU A 238 1.58 -2.84 -16.65
N CYS A 239 0.76 -3.06 -17.67
CA CYS A 239 -0.29 -4.09 -17.69
C CYS A 239 0.28 -5.46 -18.07
N LEU A 240 1.31 -5.94 -17.35
CA LEU A 240 1.92 -7.24 -17.62
C LEU A 240 0.93 -8.40 -17.41
N ASP A 241 1.12 -9.45 -18.21
CA ASP A 241 0.34 -10.67 -18.09
C ASP A 241 0.64 -11.34 -16.73
N GLY A 242 -0.43 -11.79 -16.03
CA GLY A 242 -0.31 -12.47 -14.75
C GLY A 242 0.52 -13.77 -14.83
N ASP A 243 0.47 -14.49 -15.96
CA ASP A 243 1.26 -15.71 -16.13
C ASP A 243 2.75 -15.41 -16.28
N VAL A 244 3.11 -14.28 -16.89
CA VAL A 244 4.50 -13.80 -16.94
C VAL A 244 4.97 -13.42 -15.54
N LEU A 245 4.14 -12.71 -14.78
CA LEU A 245 4.46 -12.34 -13.40
C LEU A 245 4.65 -13.57 -12.52
N LYS A 246 3.82 -14.61 -12.66
CA LYS A 246 3.96 -15.86 -11.92
C LYS A 246 5.27 -16.59 -12.20
N SER A 247 5.85 -16.41 -13.37
CA SER A 247 7.15 -16.98 -13.73
C SER A 247 8.34 -16.23 -13.10
N THR A 248 8.09 -15.06 -12.53
CA THR A 248 9.11 -14.22 -11.89
C THR A 248 8.86 -14.26 -10.38
N TYR A 249 9.70 -14.83 -9.59
CA TYR A 249 9.54 -15.08 -8.13
C TYR A 249 9.14 -13.86 -7.26
N SER A 250 8.85 -12.71 -7.83
CA SER A 250 8.77 -11.44 -7.13
C SER A 250 7.44 -10.71 -7.22
N THR A 251 6.36 -11.38 -7.53
CA THR A 251 5.07 -10.75 -7.84
C THR A 251 4.39 -10.05 -6.68
N ARG A 252 4.64 -10.47 -5.44
CA ARG A 252 4.01 -9.89 -4.25
C ARG A 252 4.22 -8.38 -4.12
N HIS A 253 5.41 -7.91 -4.44
CA HIS A 253 5.77 -6.49 -4.32
C HIS A 253 5.64 -5.73 -5.64
N TYR A 254 5.18 -6.39 -6.70
CA TYR A 254 5.04 -5.77 -8.01
C TYR A 254 4.18 -4.50 -7.96
N CYS A 255 3.06 -4.56 -7.25
CA CYS A 255 2.17 -3.43 -7.07
C CYS A 255 2.83 -2.26 -6.33
N GLU A 256 3.71 -2.59 -5.37
CA GLU A 256 4.38 -1.60 -4.53
C GLU A 256 5.53 -0.89 -5.23
N LEU A 257 6.16 -1.55 -6.21
CA LEU A 257 7.45 -1.11 -6.75
C LEU A 257 7.41 -0.71 -8.22
N PHE A 258 6.62 -1.40 -9.04
CA PHE A 258 6.80 -1.33 -10.47
C PHE A 258 6.39 0.00 -11.10
N ILE A 259 5.27 0.57 -10.70
CA ILE A 259 4.81 1.86 -11.22
C ILE A 259 5.83 2.99 -10.97
N TRP A 260 6.57 2.90 -9.85
CA TRP A 260 7.54 3.92 -9.45
C TRP A 260 8.76 4.00 -10.39
N LYS A 261 9.05 2.93 -11.12
CA LYS A 261 10.12 2.92 -12.15
C LYS A 261 9.85 3.88 -13.30
N PHE A 262 8.57 4.18 -13.55
CA PHE A 262 8.12 4.99 -14.70
C PHE A 262 7.72 6.42 -14.31
N ILE A 263 7.67 6.75 -13.02
CA ILE A 263 7.26 8.06 -12.54
C ILE A 263 8.49 8.81 -12.02
N LYS A 264 8.72 10.01 -12.55
CA LYS A 264 9.83 10.85 -12.11
C LYS A 264 9.66 11.26 -10.66
N LEU A 265 10.75 11.31 -9.89
CA LEU A 265 10.75 11.75 -8.50
C LEU A 265 10.10 13.11 -8.30
N GLU A 266 10.29 14.03 -9.24
CA GLU A 266 9.69 15.37 -9.19
C GLU A 266 8.16 15.36 -9.25
N ASN A 267 7.56 14.26 -9.76
CA ASN A 267 6.10 14.07 -9.85
C ASN A 267 5.52 13.31 -8.64
N ILE A 268 6.36 12.95 -7.70
CA ILE A 268 5.97 12.29 -6.46
C ILE A 268 5.94 13.34 -5.33
N GLN A 269 4.85 13.39 -4.60
CA GLN A 269 4.74 14.21 -3.40
C GLN A 269 4.68 13.32 -2.17
N GLU A 270 5.73 13.39 -1.36
CA GLU A 270 5.71 12.89 0.01
C GLU A 270 5.08 13.94 0.90
N GLN A 271 4.40 13.51 1.95
CA GLN A 271 3.83 14.43 2.92
C GLN A 271 4.86 15.44 3.46
N THR A 272 4.44 16.68 3.55
CA THR A 272 5.31 17.80 3.95
C THR A 272 5.92 17.57 5.34
N ILE A 273 5.18 16.98 6.27
CA ILE A 273 5.66 16.67 7.61
C ILE A 273 6.83 15.69 7.57
N ILE A 274 6.73 14.61 6.78
CA ILE A 274 7.79 13.60 6.64
C ILE A 274 9.01 14.20 5.94
N ASN A 275 8.80 14.96 4.87
CA ASN A 275 9.88 15.64 4.15
C ASN A 275 10.66 16.62 5.07
N ASN A 276 9.95 17.35 5.93
CA ASN A 276 10.59 18.24 6.89
C ASN A 276 11.43 17.47 7.94
N VAL A 277 10.94 16.31 8.39
CA VAL A 277 11.69 15.41 9.28
C VAL A 277 12.97 14.94 8.62
N ARG A 278 12.87 14.44 7.39
CA ARG A 278 14.06 14.00 6.61
C ARG A 278 15.10 15.10 6.55
N LYS A 279 14.69 16.34 6.27
CA LYS A 279 15.61 17.51 6.23
C LYS A 279 16.27 17.80 7.56
N GLN A 280 15.54 17.66 8.68
CA GLN A 280 16.09 17.88 10.02
C GLN A 280 17.04 16.77 10.45
N PHE A 281 16.83 15.56 10.01
CA PHE A 281 17.60 14.37 10.37
C PHE A 281 18.44 13.81 9.22
N SER A 282 18.79 14.65 8.25
CA SER A 282 19.61 14.26 7.08
C SER A 282 20.98 13.66 7.43
N SER A 283 21.44 13.85 8.69
CA SER A 283 22.63 13.19 9.23
C SER A 283 22.36 11.80 9.82
N ILE A 284 21.09 11.45 10.02
CA ILE A 284 20.69 10.12 10.47
C ILE A 284 20.37 9.33 9.22
N ARG A 285 21.17 8.31 8.94
CA ARG A 285 20.98 7.44 7.80
C ARG A 285 19.53 6.92 7.75
N ASN A 286 18.88 7.18 6.63
CA ASN A 286 17.46 6.96 6.43
C ASN A 286 17.14 5.46 6.35
N SER A 287 16.66 4.85 7.40
CA SER A 287 16.06 3.51 7.34
C SER A 287 14.55 3.62 7.52
N SER A 288 13.80 2.62 7.07
CA SER A 288 12.36 2.52 7.37
C SER A 288 12.07 2.63 8.88
N TYR A 289 13.00 2.16 9.71
CA TYR A 289 12.98 2.33 11.16
C TYR A 289 13.24 3.77 11.59
N THR A 290 14.10 4.49 10.88
CA THR A 290 14.33 5.90 11.16
C THR A 290 13.08 6.72 10.84
N LEU A 291 12.36 6.41 9.76
CA LEU A 291 11.08 7.02 9.43
C LEU A 291 10.02 6.70 10.48
N LEU A 292 9.93 5.45 10.91
CA LEU A 292 9.04 5.05 11.99
C LEU A 292 9.41 5.73 13.32
N TYR A 293 10.70 5.84 13.63
CA TYR A 293 11.20 6.52 14.83
C TYR A 293 11.02 8.03 14.76
N CYS A 294 11.23 8.63 13.60
CA CYS A 294 11.01 10.06 13.38
C CYS A 294 9.52 10.40 13.39
N SER A 295 8.67 9.57 12.79
CA SER A 295 7.23 9.72 12.89
C SER A 295 6.77 9.60 14.35
N LYS A 296 7.38 8.73 15.18
CA LYS A 296 7.14 8.67 16.63
C LYS A 296 7.46 9.96 17.35
N LYS A 297 8.52 10.68 16.97
CA LYS A 297 8.87 11.96 17.61
C LYS A 297 7.95 13.11 17.18
N ILE A 298 7.42 13.05 15.98
CA ILE A 298 6.60 14.12 15.40
C ILE A 298 5.12 13.87 15.66
N CYS A 299 4.72 12.63 15.63
CA CYS A 299 3.35 12.21 15.82
C CYS A 299 3.10 11.77 17.28
N HIS A 300 3.62 12.50 18.25
CA HIS A 300 3.41 12.17 19.66
C HIS A 300 1.93 12.02 20.02
N GLU A 301 1.08 12.79 19.37
CA GLU A 301 -0.38 12.70 19.51
C GLU A 301 -0.92 11.37 18.96
N TYR A 302 -0.49 10.98 17.76
CA TYR A 302 -0.89 9.70 17.17
C TYR A 302 -0.44 8.46 17.96
N ILE A 303 0.71 8.55 18.64
CA ILE A 303 1.19 7.45 19.48
C ILE A 303 0.31 7.29 20.70
N LYS A 304 -0.04 8.41 21.34
CA LYS A 304 -0.90 8.38 22.50
C LYS A 304 -2.26 7.79 22.16
N ASP A 305 -2.88 8.24 21.09
CA ASP A 305 -4.16 7.74 20.60
C ASP A 305 -4.08 6.25 20.23
N PHE A 306 -2.97 5.83 19.63
CA PHE A 306 -2.73 4.42 19.31
C PHE A 306 -2.51 3.56 20.56
N ASP A 307 -1.72 4.02 21.52
CA ASP A 307 -1.51 3.31 22.78
C ASP A 307 -2.83 3.17 23.56
N GLU A 308 -3.66 4.22 23.59
CA GLU A 308 -5.01 4.18 24.16
C GLU A 308 -5.89 3.14 23.41
N TYR A 309 -5.89 3.17 22.08
CA TYR A 309 -6.63 2.20 21.25
C TYR A 309 -6.21 0.75 21.51
N ILE A 310 -4.90 0.47 21.58
CA ILE A 310 -4.36 -0.88 21.84
C ILE A 310 -4.82 -1.40 23.21
N ILE A 311 -4.79 -0.54 24.23
CA ILE A 311 -5.19 -0.89 25.60
C ILE A 311 -6.71 -1.14 25.66
N GLU A 312 -7.52 -0.24 25.11
CA GLU A 312 -8.99 -0.35 25.12
C GLU A 312 -9.49 -1.60 24.40
N ASN A 313 -8.83 -1.98 23.30
CA ASN A 313 -9.22 -3.13 22.49
C ASN A 313 -8.53 -4.44 22.90
N LYS A 314 -7.71 -4.43 23.95
CA LYS A 314 -7.01 -5.62 24.49
C LYS A 314 -6.20 -6.35 23.40
N LEU A 315 -5.53 -5.58 22.54
CA LEU A 315 -4.67 -6.14 21.48
C LEU A 315 -3.28 -6.53 22.00
N ILE A 316 -3.01 -6.25 23.28
CA ILE A 316 -1.83 -6.66 24.05
C ILE A 316 -2.31 -7.45 25.26
#